data_f585e6104f0ab67701ddba0484aed861
#
_entry.id   f585e6104f0ab67701ddba0484aed861
#
_cell.length_a   1.000
_cell.length_b   1.000
_cell.length_c   1.000
_cell.angle_alpha   90.00
_cell.angle_beta   90.00
_cell.angle_gamma   90.00
#
_symmetry.space_group_name_H-M   'P 1'
#
loop_
_entity.id
_entity.type
_entity.pdbx_description
1 polymer ?
#
loop_
_entity_poly.entity_id
_entity_poly.type
_entity_poly.pdbx_seq_one_letter_code
_entity_poly.pdbx_strand_id
1 'polypeptide(L)'
;MKAYKGFKKLEDGTLWCRGFQYEVGKTYKFEGEPILCKQGFHACHEPHQCWVHYPNNGENVYYEVECGGKIVESDEGDGKFVCTEITLVREIPTPENKFDWCSLFQDDRAIVKLNSKYNYMNIEGKYLFEQWWDSCLYFHDGYAMEKLRK
;
A
#
# COMPACT_ATOMS: atom_id res chain seq x y z
N MET A 1 13.84 -0.50 7.79
CA MET A 1 13.50 -0.10 6.40
C MET A 1 12.01 0.13 6.32
N LYS A 2 11.63 1.29 5.86
CA LYS A 2 10.22 1.67 5.66
C LYS A 2 9.62 0.87 4.52
N ALA A 3 8.43 0.30 4.74
CA ALA A 3 7.73 -0.49 3.75
C ALA A 3 6.23 -0.42 3.99
N TYR A 4 5.47 -1.20 3.24
CA TYR A 4 4.01 -1.17 3.28
C TYR A 4 3.45 -2.59 3.28
N LYS A 5 2.34 -2.77 4.00
CA LYS A 5 1.72 -4.09 4.12
C LYS A 5 0.20 -3.95 4.14
N GLY A 6 -0.47 -4.87 3.45
CA GLY A 6 -1.92 -4.97 3.46
C GLY A 6 -2.40 -5.96 4.51
N PHE A 7 -3.58 -5.68 5.06
CA PHE A 7 -4.22 -6.52 6.07
C PHE A 7 -5.72 -6.62 5.81
N LYS A 8 -6.28 -7.73 6.22
CA LYS A 8 -7.73 -7.83 6.35
C LYS A 8 -8.11 -7.28 7.72
N LYS A 9 -9.05 -6.35 7.75
CA LYS A 9 -9.56 -5.78 9.00
C LYS A 9 -10.92 -6.42 9.30
N LEU A 10 -11.04 -7.05 10.46
CA LEU A 10 -12.29 -7.65 10.91
C LEU A 10 -13.19 -6.61 11.58
N GLU A 11 -14.46 -6.97 11.80
CA GLU A 11 -15.45 -6.08 12.41
C GLU A 11 -15.05 -5.59 13.80
N ASP A 12 -14.27 -6.39 14.55
CA ASP A 12 -13.77 -6.03 15.87
C ASP A 12 -12.54 -5.11 15.80
N GLY A 13 -12.09 -4.72 14.60
CA GLY A 13 -10.94 -3.84 14.41
C GLY A 13 -9.60 -4.55 14.37
N THR A 14 -9.57 -5.88 14.52
CA THR A 14 -8.31 -6.62 14.47
C THR A 14 -7.77 -6.74 13.05
N LEU A 15 -6.44 -6.76 12.92
CA LEU A 15 -5.73 -6.81 11.65
C LEU A 15 -5.14 -8.20 11.44
N TRP A 16 -5.44 -8.82 10.31
CA TRP A 16 -5.02 -10.18 10.02
C TRP A 16 -4.32 -10.27 8.67
N CYS A 17 -3.28 -11.06 8.63
CA CYS A 17 -2.59 -11.41 7.40
C CYS A 17 -2.17 -12.87 7.50
N ARG A 18 -2.66 -13.70 6.59
CA ARG A 18 -2.32 -15.12 6.51
C ARG A 18 -2.49 -15.87 7.84
N GLY A 19 -3.58 -15.58 8.55
CA GLY A 19 -3.90 -16.24 9.82
C GLY A 19 -3.14 -15.73 11.04
N PHE A 20 -2.35 -14.67 10.90
CA PHE A 20 -1.60 -14.04 11.98
C PHE A 20 -2.20 -12.67 12.31
N GLN A 21 -2.43 -12.41 13.60
CA GLN A 21 -3.00 -11.14 14.06
C GLN A 21 -1.90 -10.14 14.41
N TYR A 22 -2.07 -8.88 13.95
CA TYR A 22 -1.11 -7.80 14.18
C TYR A 22 -1.75 -6.65 14.94
N GLU A 23 -0.94 -5.94 15.73
CA GLU A 23 -1.34 -4.73 16.46
C GLU A 23 -0.43 -3.57 16.11
N VAL A 24 -1.02 -2.37 15.99
CA VAL A 24 -0.27 -1.15 15.68
C VAL A 24 0.70 -0.84 16.83
N GLY A 25 1.92 -0.44 16.47
CA GLY A 25 2.96 -0.09 17.43
C GLY A 25 3.72 -1.26 18.00
N LYS A 26 3.32 -2.48 17.70
CA LYS A 26 3.96 -3.68 18.21
C LYS A 26 4.97 -4.23 17.22
N THR A 27 6.12 -4.70 17.71
CA THR A 27 7.15 -5.33 16.89
C THR A 27 7.04 -6.85 17.01
N TYR A 28 7.09 -7.51 15.88
CA TYR A 28 7.05 -8.96 15.78
C TYR A 28 8.37 -9.47 15.20
N LYS A 29 8.83 -10.59 15.70
CA LYS A 29 10.07 -11.24 15.27
C LYS A 29 9.80 -12.67 14.87
N PHE A 30 10.39 -13.09 13.78
CA PHE A 30 10.34 -14.45 13.28
C PHE A 30 11.72 -15.08 13.48
N GLU A 31 11.77 -16.20 14.19
CA GLU A 31 13.00 -16.95 14.41
C GLU A 31 13.13 -18.03 13.34
N GLY A 32 14.05 -17.84 12.40
CA GLY A 32 14.26 -18.76 11.30
C GLY A 32 14.68 -18.01 10.06
N GLU A 33 14.83 -18.72 8.97
CA GLU A 33 15.18 -18.13 7.68
C GLU A 33 13.93 -17.63 6.98
N PRO A 34 13.91 -16.36 6.50
CA PRO A 34 12.78 -15.87 5.74
C PRO A 34 12.76 -16.51 4.36
N ILE A 35 11.59 -17.01 3.96
CA ILE A 35 11.40 -17.64 2.64
C ILE A 35 10.19 -16.99 1.98
N LEU A 36 10.39 -16.40 0.81
CA LEU A 36 9.31 -15.75 0.06
C LEU A 36 8.12 -16.69 -0.13
N CYS A 37 6.93 -16.17 0.15
CA CYS A 37 5.64 -16.84 0.04
C CYS A 37 5.45 -18.01 0.99
N LYS A 38 6.40 -18.27 1.90
CA LYS A 38 6.33 -19.42 2.82
C LYS A 38 6.44 -19.04 4.28
N GLN A 39 7.46 -18.30 4.69
CA GLN A 39 7.66 -17.98 6.09
C GLN A 39 8.38 -16.65 6.27
N GLY A 40 8.09 -15.97 7.38
CA GLY A 40 8.54 -14.61 7.66
C GLY A 40 7.43 -13.60 7.40
N PHE A 41 7.75 -12.33 7.56
CA PHE A 41 6.79 -11.25 7.36
C PHE A 41 6.96 -10.65 5.98
N HIS A 42 5.88 -10.68 5.19
CA HIS A 42 5.90 -10.15 3.82
C HIS A 42 5.44 -8.70 3.80
N ALA A 43 6.11 -7.88 3.01
CA ALA A 43 5.77 -6.48 2.80
C ALA A 43 6.16 -6.06 1.39
N CYS A 44 5.83 -4.81 1.03
CA CYS A 44 6.11 -4.26 -0.28
C CYS A 44 6.82 -2.91 -0.14
N HIS A 45 7.64 -2.57 -1.12
CA HIS A 45 8.39 -1.31 -1.11
C HIS A 45 7.51 -0.09 -1.33
N GLU A 46 6.42 -0.24 -2.11
CA GLU A 46 5.51 0.86 -2.45
C GLU A 46 4.07 0.50 -2.05
N PRO A 47 3.25 1.49 -1.66
CA PRO A 47 1.88 1.22 -1.22
C PRO A 47 1.02 0.48 -2.24
N HIS A 48 1.10 0.88 -3.51
CA HIS A 48 0.26 0.28 -4.56
C HIS A 48 0.56 -1.20 -4.82
N GLN A 49 1.77 -1.65 -4.48
CA GLN A 49 2.16 -3.05 -4.68
C GLN A 49 1.41 -3.99 -3.74
N CYS A 50 0.87 -3.46 -2.64
CA CYS A 50 0.06 -4.26 -1.71
C CYS A 50 -1.23 -4.78 -2.34
N TRP A 51 -1.75 -4.12 -3.36
CA TRP A 51 -3.04 -4.46 -3.95
C TRP A 51 -3.06 -5.78 -4.70
N VAL A 52 -1.90 -6.27 -5.11
CA VAL A 52 -1.80 -7.60 -5.74
C VAL A 52 -2.32 -8.69 -4.77
N HIS A 53 -2.03 -8.52 -3.49
CA HIS A 53 -2.38 -9.48 -2.45
C HIS A 53 -3.61 -9.09 -1.64
N TYR A 54 -3.83 -7.79 -1.47
CA TYR A 54 -4.93 -7.22 -0.70
C TYR A 54 -5.60 -6.13 -1.53
N PRO A 55 -6.52 -6.51 -2.44
CA PRO A 55 -7.17 -5.55 -3.33
C PRO A 55 -7.89 -4.42 -2.59
N ASN A 56 -7.89 -3.25 -3.17
CA ASN A 56 -8.54 -2.07 -2.62
C ASN A 56 -10.06 -2.13 -2.86
N ASN A 57 -10.74 -3.00 -2.13
CA ASN A 57 -12.16 -3.31 -2.32
C ASN A 57 -13.03 -2.90 -1.11
N GLY A 58 -12.46 -2.14 -0.17
CA GLY A 58 -13.16 -1.71 1.05
C GLY A 58 -13.05 -2.67 2.23
N GLU A 59 -12.57 -3.89 2.03
CA GLU A 59 -12.39 -4.88 3.11
C GLU A 59 -10.98 -4.89 3.68
N ASN A 60 -10.03 -4.36 2.93
CA ASN A 60 -8.62 -4.40 3.28
C ASN A 60 -8.14 -3.01 3.70
N VAL A 61 -7.15 -2.98 4.58
CA VAL A 61 -6.47 -1.76 5.02
C VAL A 61 -4.98 -1.90 4.79
N TYR A 62 -4.28 -0.77 4.77
CA TYR A 62 -2.86 -0.73 4.41
C TYR A 62 -2.10 0.09 5.43
N TYR A 63 -0.93 -0.40 5.81
CA TYR A 63 -0.12 0.21 6.87
C TYR A 63 1.29 0.48 6.37
N GLU A 64 1.83 1.61 6.81
CA GLU A 64 3.27 1.81 6.79
C GLU A 64 3.87 0.94 7.90
N VAL A 65 4.90 0.19 7.55
CA VAL A 65 5.58 -0.71 8.48
C VAL A 65 7.07 -0.45 8.46
N GLU A 66 7.72 -0.75 9.57
CA GLU A 66 9.17 -0.75 9.66
C GLU A 66 9.64 -2.20 9.64
N CYS A 67 10.49 -2.55 8.68
CA CYS A 67 10.98 -3.90 8.48
C CYS A 67 12.47 -3.97 8.76
N GLY A 68 12.90 -5.09 9.36
CA GLY A 68 14.30 -5.30 9.70
C GLY A 68 14.65 -6.77 9.82
N GLY A 69 15.80 -7.03 10.42
CA GLY A 69 16.34 -8.37 10.52
C GLY A 69 16.88 -8.86 9.17
N LYS A 70 16.67 -10.14 8.89
CA LYS A 70 17.05 -10.71 7.60
C LYS A 70 15.98 -10.40 6.57
N ILE A 71 16.38 -9.96 5.37
CA ILE A 71 15.48 -9.55 4.30
C ILE A 71 15.81 -10.33 3.03
N VAL A 72 14.78 -10.90 2.40
CA VAL A 72 14.91 -11.59 1.09
C VAL A 72 13.97 -10.91 0.11
N GLU A 73 14.56 -10.29 -0.92
CA GLU A 73 13.81 -9.60 -1.97
C GLU A 73 13.29 -10.58 -3.01
N SER A 74 12.12 -10.26 -3.58
CA SER A 74 11.62 -10.96 -4.76
C SER A 74 12.42 -10.54 -5.98
N ASP A 75 12.73 -11.49 -6.85
CA ASP A 75 13.40 -11.23 -8.14
C ASP A 75 12.42 -11.03 -9.30
N GLU A 76 11.12 -11.03 -9.02
CA GLU A 76 10.07 -10.88 -10.04
C GLU A 76 9.73 -9.41 -10.35
N GLY A 77 10.37 -8.45 -9.68
CA GLY A 77 10.11 -7.03 -9.93
C GLY A 77 8.78 -6.51 -9.39
N ASP A 78 8.13 -7.26 -8.52
CA ASP A 78 6.82 -6.91 -7.96
C ASP A 78 6.91 -6.08 -6.67
N GLY A 79 8.13 -5.75 -6.22
CA GLY A 79 8.36 -4.95 -5.02
C GLY A 79 8.11 -5.68 -3.70
N LYS A 80 7.79 -6.95 -3.75
CA LYS A 80 7.55 -7.77 -2.56
C LYS A 80 8.86 -8.26 -1.97
N PHE A 81 8.90 -8.38 -0.65
CA PHE A 81 10.02 -8.98 0.06
C PHE A 81 9.51 -9.66 1.34
N VAL A 82 10.37 -10.44 1.96
CA VAL A 82 10.10 -11.05 3.26
C VAL A 82 11.19 -10.67 4.25
N CYS A 83 10.81 -10.43 5.52
CA CYS A 83 11.73 -10.04 6.57
C CYS A 83 11.46 -10.82 7.86
N THR A 84 12.38 -10.73 8.80
CA THR A 84 12.26 -11.40 10.10
C THR A 84 11.80 -10.49 11.23
N GLU A 85 11.73 -9.17 11.01
CA GLU A 85 11.23 -8.23 11.99
C GLU A 85 10.27 -7.24 11.33
N ILE A 86 9.13 -6.96 11.97
CA ILE A 86 8.16 -6.01 11.47
C ILE A 86 7.48 -5.26 12.62
N THR A 87 7.30 -3.96 12.42
CA THR A 87 6.55 -3.10 13.33
C THR A 87 5.51 -2.34 12.52
N LEU A 88 4.25 -2.36 12.96
CA LEU A 88 3.20 -1.55 12.32
C LEU A 88 3.30 -0.12 12.83
N VAL A 89 3.46 0.84 11.93
CA VAL A 89 3.69 2.24 12.29
C VAL A 89 2.38 3.04 12.26
N ARG A 90 1.71 3.10 11.11
CA ARG A 90 0.45 3.85 10.97
C ARG A 90 -0.36 3.36 9.77
N GLU A 91 -1.67 3.56 9.84
CA GLU A 91 -2.54 3.27 8.72
C GLU A 91 -2.34 4.31 7.61
N ILE A 92 -2.34 3.84 6.37
CA ILE A 92 -2.30 4.70 5.19
C ILE A 92 -3.75 4.93 4.77
N PRO A 93 -4.26 6.17 4.83
CA PRO A 93 -5.62 6.42 4.40
C PRO A 93 -5.80 6.19 2.91
N THR A 94 -7.01 5.79 2.53
CA THR A 94 -7.41 5.70 1.12
C THR A 94 -8.52 6.72 0.87
N PRO A 95 -8.67 7.23 -0.37
CA PRO A 95 -9.80 8.08 -0.70
C PRO A 95 -11.12 7.36 -0.47
N GLU A 96 -12.17 8.12 -0.20
CA GLU A 96 -13.51 7.56 -0.04
C GLU A 96 -13.97 6.80 -1.28
N ASN A 97 -14.86 5.85 -1.07
CA ASN A 97 -15.24 4.82 -2.06
C ASN A 97 -16.25 5.33 -3.09
N LYS A 98 -16.08 6.54 -3.64
CA LYS A 98 -16.93 7.12 -4.69
C LYS A 98 -16.31 7.03 -6.08
N PHE A 99 -15.09 6.53 -6.17
CA PHE A 99 -14.35 6.44 -7.42
C PHE A 99 -14.43 5.04 -8.00
N ASP A 100 -14.27 4.93 -9.32
CA ASP A 100 -14.15 3.63 -9.98
C ASP A 100 -12.90 2.90 -9.49
N TRP A 101 -11.88 3.66 -9.15
CA TRP A 101 -10.64 3.13 -8.60
C TRP A 101 -9.86 4.27 -7.93
N CYS A 102 -9.09 3.94 -6.90
CA CYS A 102 -8.19 4.90 -6.27
C CYS A 102 -6.94 4.22 -5.74
N SER A 103 -5.85 4.99 -5.67
CA SER A 103 -4.61 4.52 -5.06
C SER A 103 -4.59 4.81 -3.55
N LEU A 104 -3.61 4.24 -2.86
CA LEU A 104 -3.25 4.71 -1.53
C LEU A 104 -2.62 6.10 -1.62
N PHE A 105 -2.68 6.86 -0.51
CA PHE A 105 -1.96 8.11 -0.44
C PHE A 105 -0.45 7.86 -0.38
N GLN A 106 0.27 8.52 -1.25
CA GLN A 106 1.73 8.51 -1.32
C GLN A 106 2.18 9.95 -1.51
N ASP A 107 3.09 10.44 -0.65
CA ASP A 107 3.47 11.86 -0.61
C ASP A 107 2.25 12.78 -0.48
N ASP A 108 1.26 12.37 0.35
CA ASP A 108 -0.01 13.07 0.58
C ASP A 108 -0.85 13.26 -0.68
N ARG A 109 -0.63 12.42 -1.69
CA ARG A 109 -1.37 12.41 -2.96
C ARG A 109 -1.87 11.01 -3.25
N ALA A 110 -3.06 10.92 -3.81
CA ALA A 110 -3.62 9.66 -4.30
C ALA A 110 -4.10 9.85 -5.74
N ILE A 111 -4.01 8.80 -6.52
CA ILE A 111 -4.59 8.77 -7.86
C ILE A 111 -6.04 8.32 -7.73
N VAL A 112 -6.94 9.01 -8.41
CA VAL A 112 -8.35 8.65 -8.44
C VAL A 112 -8.81 8.48 -9.89
N LYS A 113 -9.68 7.50 -10.12
CA LYS A 113 -10.27 7.25 -11.44
C LYS A 113 -11.78 7.41 -11.34
N LEU A 114 -12.34 8.23 -12.21
CA LEU A 114 -13.78 8.45 -12.30
C LEU A 114 -14.16 8.61 -13.76
N ASN A 115 -15.17 7.86 -14.22
CA ASN A 115 -15.64 7.88 -15.61
C ASN A 115 -14.50 7.67 -16.62
N SER A 116 -13.61 6.70 -16.32
CA SER A 116 -12.46 6.32 -17.15
C SER A 116 -11.39 7.38 -17.31
N LYS A 117 -11.41 8.43 -16.48
CA LYS A 117 -10.39 9.48 -16.44
C LYS A 117 -9.71 9.51 -15.07
N TYR A 118 -8.47 9.97 -15.06
CA TYR A 118 -7.64 10.02 -13.85
C TYR A 118 -7.36 11.45 -13.40
N ASN A 119 -7.22 11.61 -12.11
CA ASN A 119 -6.76 12.83 -11.47
C ASN A 119 -5.99 12.46 -10.20
N TYR A 120 -5.46 13.47 -9.55
CA TYR A 120 -4.81 13.33 -8.25
C TYR A 120 -5.63 14.06 -7.21
N MET A 121 -5.69 13.48 -6.01
CA MET A 121 -6.39 14.05 -4.87
C MET A 121 -5.42 14.26 -3.72
N ASN A 122 -5.53 15.39 -3.01
CA ASN A 122 -4.75 15.60 -1.81
C ASN A 122 -5.42 14.95 -0.60
N ILE A 123 -4.72 14.94 0.54
CA ILE A 123 -5.21 14.29 1.75
C ILE A 123 -6.47 14.95 2.32
N GLU A 124 -6.77 16.20 1.92
CA GLU A 124 -7.97 16.92 2.31
C GLU A 124 -9.18 16.60 1.43
N GLY A 125 -8.98 15.77 0.40
CA GLY A 125 -10.05 15.35 -0.51
C GLY A 125 -10.28 16.26 -1.70
N LYS A 126 -9.33 17.15 -1.99
CA LYS A 126 -9.45 18.09 -3.12
C LYS A 126 -8.63 17.60 -4.31
N TYR A 127 -9.16 17.80 -5.52
CA TYR A 127 -8.44 17.49 -6.73
C TYR A 127 -7.32 18.49 -6.95
N LEU A 128 -6.14 17.97 -7.41
CA LEU A 128 -4.98 18.83 -7.69
C LEU A 128 -5.09 19.56 -9.02
N PHE A 129 -5.85 19.02 -9.97
CA PHE A 129 -5.95 19.59 -11.32
C PHE A 129 -7.42 19.70 -11.72
N GLU A 130 -7.73 20.70 -12.55
CA GLU A 130 -9.05 20.83 -13.14
C GLU A 130 -9.25 19.84 -14.29
N GLN A 131 -8.15 19.48 -14.97
CA GLN A 131 -8.18 18.58 -16.09
C GLN A 131 -7.99 17.14 -15.64
N TRP A 132 -8.75 16.23 -16.25
CA TRP A 132 -8.62 14.79 -16.03
C TRP A 132 -7.92 14.15 -17.22
N TRP A 133 -7.15 13.11 -17.00
CA TRP A 133 -6.32 12.46 -18.02
C TRP A 133 -6.74 11.03 -18.29
N ASP A 134 -6.34 10.52 -19.47
CA ASP A 134 -6.57 9.12 -19.82
C ASP A 134 -5.67 8.15 -19.07
N SER A 135 -4.52 8.62 -18.60
CA SER A 135 -3.62 7.83 -17.76
C SER A 135 -2.77 8.73 -16.91
N CYS A 136 -2.22 8.17 -15.83
CA CYS A 136 -1.30 8.88 -14.93
C CYS A 136 -0.35 7.89 -14.28
N LEU A 137 0.76 8.42 -13.74
CA LEU A 137 1.73 7.65 -12.97
C LEU A 137 1.65 8.04 -11.50
N TYR A 138 2.10 7.15 -10.64
CA TYR A 138 2.17 7.42 -9.22
C TYR A 138 3.16 8.53 -8.91
N PHE A 139 2.89 9.29 -7.84
CA PHE A 139 3.85 10.26 -7.35
C PHE A 139 5.11 9.54 -6.87
N HIS A 140 6.25 10.11 -7.24
CA HIS A 140 7.55 9.65 -6.79
C HIS A 140 8.41 10.86 -6.48
N ASP A 141 8.94 10.94 -5.25
CA ASP A 141 9.72 12.09 -4.78
C ASP A 141 9.00 13.43 -4.95
N GLY A 142 7.68 13.46 -4.74
CA GLY A 142 6.87 14.65 -4.87
C GLY A 142 6.51 15.03 -6.30
N TYR A 143 6.89 14.24 -7.28
CA TYR A 143 6.58 14.48 -8.70
C TYR A 143 5.58 13.46 -9.21
N ALA A 144 4.80 13.87 -10.19
CA ALA A 144 3.90 13.01 -10.92
C ALA A 144 4.12 13.19 -12.42
N MET A 145 4.04 12.08 -13.16
CA MET A 145 4.05 12.10 -14.61
C MET A 145 2.66 11.71 -15.11
N GLU A 146 2.09 12.52 -15.98
CA GLU A 146 0.78 12.25 -16.55
C GLU A 146 0.84 12.24 -18.07
N LYS A 147 -0.08 11.51 -18.67
CA LYS A 147 -0.27 11.46 -20.12
C LYS A 147 -1.64 11.98 -20.47
N LEU A 148 -1.66 12.88 -21.45
CA LEU A 148 -2.87 13.32 -22.10
C LEU A 148 -3.00 12.58 -23.42
N ARG A 149 -4.19 12.02 -23.69
CA ARG A 149 -4.50 11.48 -24.99
C ARG A 149 -5.02 12.61 -25.86
N LYS A 150 -4.42 12.75 -26.98
CA LYS A 150 -4.86 13.74 -27.97
C LYS A 150 -5.94 13.18 -28.86
#